data_041a9efa6054da9b8dd0ded9be151525
#
_entry.id   041a9efa6054da9b8dd0ded9be151525
#
_cell.length_a   1.000
_cell.length_b   1.000
_cell.length_c   1.000
_cell.angle_alpha   90.00
_cell.angle_beta   90.00
_cell.angle_gamma   90.00
#
_symmetry.space_group_name_H-M   'P 1'
#
loop_
_entity.id
_entity.type
_entity.pdbx_description
1 polymer ?
#
loop_
_entity_poly.entity_id
_entity_poly.type
_entity_poly.pdbx_seq_one_letter_code
_entity_poly.pdbx_strand_id
1 'polypeptide(L)'
;MQSPEGHEAGPLAVRAATRLLRELIDVTDDFEASLRAELTVNSTDLEAIEHLLMSGPLNATELSRRLGISTAAMTTSIDRLVALGHAHREPNPSDRRGVIVVPSAESRVRAMARLMPMIMEVDAALDDFGADDQLTITRYLESVVGVYRRHAAGPASPLPSGPSAPSTRIAE
;
A
#
# COMPACT_ATOMS: atom_id res chain seq x y z
N MET A 1 28.73 43.12 20.45
CA MET A 1 28.62 42.22 19.28
C MET A 1 28.19 40.87 19.84
N GLN A 2 26.84 40.71 19.99
CA GLN A 2 26.24 39.52 20.54
C GLN A 2 25.94 38.56 19.37
N SER A 3 26.53 37.37 19.43
CA SER A 3 26.23 36.28 18.49
C SER A 3 24.78 35.80 18.69
N PRO A 4 24.03 35.48 17.63
CA PRO A 4 22.71 34.87 17.79
C PRO A 4 22.90 33.41 18.24
N GLU A 5 22.40 33.13 19.43
CA GLU A 5 22.29 31.75 19.95
C GLU A 5 21.47 30.91 18.97
N GLY A 6 22.08 29.86 18.45
CA GLY A 6 21.44 28.90 17.61
C GLY A 6 20.28 28.25 18.39
N HIS A 7 19.08 28.44 17.88
CA HIS A 7 17.90 27.75 18.34
C HIS A 7 18.03 26.25 17.91
N GLU A 8 18.63 25.43 18.76
CA GLU A 8 18.53 24.00 18.64
C GLU A 8 17.04 23.65 18.79
N ALA A 9 16.41 23.32 17.67
CA ALA A 9 15.05 22.77 17.70
C ALA A 9 15.09 21.47 18.51
N GLY A 10 14.63 21.55 19.76
CA GLY A 10 14.46 20.37 20.61
C GLY A 10 13.58 19.31 19.92
N PRO A 11 13.68 18.03 20.33
CA PRO A 11 12.90 16.96 19.71
C PRO A 11 11.42 17.32 19.73
N LEU A 12 10.76 17.21 18.57
CA LEU A 12 9.32 17.47 18.42
C LEU A 12 8.54 16.66 19.47
N ALA A 13 7.87 17.36 20.38
CA ALA A 13 7.05 16.73 21.42
C ALA A 13 5.79 16.14 20.79
N VAL A 14 5.90 14.93 20.20
CA VAL A 14 4.76 14.18 19.63
C VAL A 14 3.97 13.47 20.71
N ARG A 15 2.65 13.44 20.56
CA ARG A 15 1.73 12.74 21.48
C ARG A 15 1.98 11.22 21.49
N ALA A 16 1.62 10.56 22.59
CA ALA A 16 1.77 9.11 22.73
C ALA A 16 1.09 8.33 21.59
N ALA A 17 -0.14 8.68 21.24
CA ALA A 17 -0.85 8.05 20.12
C ALA A 17 -0.10 8.14 18.78
N THR A 18 0.56 9.28 18.50
CA THR A 18 1.35 9.43 17.27
C THR A 18 2.62 8.58 17.29
N ARG A 19 3.24 8.39 18.46
CA ARG A 19 4.39 7.49 18.61
C ARG A 19 4.00 6.04 18.40
N LEU A 20 2.89 5.60 19.02
CA LEU A 20 2.36 4.25 18.85
C LEU A 20 1.96 3.95 17.40
N LEU A 21 1.38 4.95 16.71
CA LEU A 21 1.10 4.80 15.28
C LEU A 21 2.38 4.62 14.46
N ARG A 22 3.46 5.33 14.79
CA ARG A 22 4.76 5.14 14.14
C ARG A 22 5.31 3.75 14.41
N GLU A 23 5.28 3.32 15.66
CA GLU A 23 5.69 1.97 16.08
C GLU A 23 4.88 0.89 15.36
N LEU A 24 3.56 1.08 15.20
CA LEU A 24 2.70 0.16 14.45
C LEU A 24 3.17 0.00 12.99
N ILE A 25 3.56 1.11 12.33
CA ILE A 25 4.08 1.05 10.96
C ILE A 25 5.38 0.24 10.94
N ASP A 26 6.32 0.52 11.85
CA ASP A 26 7.61 -0.17 11.91
C ASP A 26 7.42 -1.68 12.15
N VAL A 27 6.52 -2.07 13.06
CA VAL A 27 6.18 -3.48 13.35
C VAL A 27 5.46 -4.16 12.17
N THR A 28 4.65 -3.41 11.43
CA THR A 28 3.98 -3.93 10.22
C THR A 28 5.03 -4.25 9.13
N ASP A 29 6.02 -3.39 8.93
CA ASP A 29 7.12 -3.62 7.99
C ASP A 29 7.92 -4.89 8.35
N ASP A 30 8.19 -5.11 9.64
CA ASP A 30 8.85 -6.33 10.14
C ASP A 30 7.99 -7.59 9.92
N PHE A 31 6.68 -7.50 10.15
CA PHE A 31 5.75 -8.59 9.87
C PHE A 31 5.72 -8.96 8.39
N GLU A 32 5.64 -7.97 7.50
CA GLU A 32 5.69 -8.20 6.06
C GLU A 32 7.05 -8.80 5.63
N ALA A 33 8.17 -8.34 6.23
CA ALA A 33 9.49 -8.91 5.97
C ALA A 33 9.54 -10.40 6.36
N SER A 34 8.97 -10.77 7.50
CA SER A 34 8.84 -12.16 7.94
C SER A 34 7.99 -12.99 6.97
N LEU A 35 6.87 -12.43 6.51
CA LEU A 35 5.97 -13.11 5.57
C LEU A 35 6.64 -13.32 4.19
N ARG A 36 7.38 -12.32 3.69
CA ARG A 36 8.17 -12.45 2.46
C ARG A 36 9.23 -13.56 2.54
N ALA A 37 9.91 -13.65 3.68
CA ALA A 37 10.90 -14.70 3.92
C ALA A 37 10.26 -16.10 3.95
N GLU A 38 9.13 -16.24 4.63
CA GLU A 38 8.38 -17.51 4.71
C GLU A 38 7.88 -17.98 3.35
N LEU A 39 7.34 -17.06 2.54
CA LEU A 39 6.82 -17.35 1.20
C LEU A 39 7.91 -17.39 0.11
N THR A 40 9.14 -16.99 0.43
CA THR A 40 10.25 -16.86 -0.53
C THR A 40 9.93 -15.90 -1.69
N VAL A 41 9.25 -14.80 -1.39
CA VAL A 41 8.81 -13.79 -2.35
C VAL A 41 9.43 -12.41 -2.04
N ASN A 42 9.44 -11.51 -3.02
CA ASN A 42 9.80 -10.11 -2.81
C ASN A 42 8.56 -9.24 -2.46
N SER A 43 8.75 -7.95 -2.21
CA SER A 43 7.65 -7.03 -1.86
C SER A 43 6.57 -6.96 -2.92
N THR A 44 6.93 -6.80 -4.19
CA THR A 44 5.97 -6.75 -5.30
C THR A 44 5.15 -8.03 -5.43
N ASP A 45 5.77 -9.18 -5.21
CA ASP A 45 5.11 -10.48 -5.26
C ASP A 45 4.14 -10.64 -4.09
N LEU A 46 4.52 -10.20 -2.88
CA LEU A 46 3.64 -10.21 -1.70
C LEU A 46 2.42 -9.32 -1.92
N GLU A 47 2.62 -8.06 -2.34
CA GLU A 47 1.52 -7.14 -2.67
C GLU A 47 0.58 -7.71 -3.74
N ALA A 48 1.12 -8.40 -4.75
CA ALA A 48 0.31 -9.07 -5.77
C ALA A 48 -0.55 -10.20 -5.17
N ILE A 49 0.03 -11.02 -4.29
CA ILE A 49 -0.70 -12.08 -3.56
C ILE A 49 -1.82 -11.44 -2.71
N GLU A 50 -1.54 -10.39 -1.97
CA GLU A 50 -2.53 -9.69 -1.14
C GLU A 50 -3.71 -9.18 -1.96
N HIS A 51 -3.44 -8.53 -3.09
CA HIS A 51 -4.49 -8.10 -4.01
C HIS A 51 -5.34 -9.25 -4.53
N LEU A 52 -4.71 -10.38 -4.88
CA LEU A 52 -5.43 -11.57 -5.33
C LEU A 52 -6.28 -12.21 -4.21
N LEU A 53 -5.79 -12.19 -2.98
CA LEU A 53 -6.53 -12.72 -1.83
C LEU A 53 -7.74 -11.85 -1.46
N MET A 54 -7.58 -10.53 -1.50
CA MET A 54 -8.62 -9.58 -1.09
C MET A 54 -9.67 -9.33 -2.17
N SER A 55 -9.27 -9.32 -3.45
CA SER A 55 -10.16 -8.96 -4.56
C SER A 55 -10.59 -10.15 -5.42
N GLY A 56 -10.02 -11.33 -5.17
CA GLY A 56 -10.18 -12.50 -6.04
C GLY A 56 -9.30 -12.46 -7.28
N PRO A 57 -9.57 -13.31 -8.27
CA PRO A 57 -8.78 -13.41 -9.51
C PRO A 57 -8.73 -12.10 -10.28
N LEU A 58 -7.53 -11.68 -10.72
CA LEU A 58 -7.28 -10.44 -11.45
C LEU A 58 -6.43 -10.72 -12.69
N ASN A 59 -6.54 -9.90 -13.74
CA ASN A 59 -5.61 -9.94 -14.86
C ASN A 59 -4.34 -9.11 -14.57
N ALA A 60 -3.27 -9.35 -15.35
CA ALA A 60 -1.98 -8.68 -15.17
C ALA A 60 -2.06 -7.15 -15.30
N THR A 61 -2.93 -6.64 -16.17
CA THR A 61 -3.12 -5.19 -16.36
C THR A 61 -3.75 -4.55 -15.12
N GLU A 62 -4.75 -5.18 -14.54
CA GLU A 62 -5.39 -4.66 -13.34
C GLU A 62 -4.46 -4.73 -12.12
N LEU A 63 -3.68 -5.83 -11.97
CA LEU A 63 -2.65 -5.94 -10.93
C LEU A 63 -1.57 -4.85 -11.11
N SER A 64 -1.04 -4.65 -12.31
CA SER A 64 -0.02 -3.63 -12.57
C SER A 64 -0.52 -2.22 -12.25
N ARG A 65 -1.79 -1.92 -12.59
CA ARG A 65 -2.43 -0.64 -12.27
C ARG A 65 -2.55 -0.41 -10.75
N ARG A 66 -2.93 -1.44 -10.00
CA ARG A 66 -3.09 -1.36 -8.53
C ARG A 66 -1.76 -1.16 -7.81
N LEU A 67 -0.72 -1.85 -8.27
CA LEU A 67 0.62 -1.75 -7.69
C LEU A 67 1.42 -0.55 -8.23
N GLY A 68 0.92 0.18 -9.24
CA GLY A 68 1.63 1.33 -9.82
C GLY A 68 2.91 0.95 -10.58
N ILE A 69 3.01 -0.29 -11.10
CA ILE A 69 4.17 -0.80 -11.84
C ILE A 69 3.83 -1.08 -13.31
N SER A 70 4.85 -1.28 -14.14
CA SER A 70 4.64 -1.64 -15.55
C SER A 70 4.04 -3.04 -15.71
N THR A 71 3.25 -3.25 -16.77
CA THR A 71 2.69 -4.59 -17.08
C THR A 71 3.78 -5.63 -17.31
N ALA A 72 4.94 -5.24 -17.85
CA ALA A 72 6.10 -6.13 -18.01
C ALA A 72 6.67 -6.60 -16.65
N ALA A 73 6.84 -5.67 -15.70
CA ALA A 73 7.28 -6.00 -14.34
C ALA A 73 6.24 -6.91 -13.64
N MET A 74 4.95 -6.62 -13.79
CA MET A 74 3.88 -7.45 -13.24
C MET A 74 3.87 -8.85 -13.85
N THR A 75 4.09 -8.99 -15.16
CA THR A 75 4.20 -10.30 -15.80
C THR A 75 5.34 -11.13 -15.21
N THR A 76 6.50 -10.51 -14.98
CA THR A 76 7.64 -11.16 -14.34
C THR A 76 7.33 -11.60 -12.91
N SER A 77 6.63 -10.78 -12.13
CA SER A 77 6.16 -11.12 -10.79
C SER A 77 5.20 -12.31 -10.81
N ILE A 78 4.21 -12.30 -11.71
CA ILE A 78 3.26 -13.39 -11.90
C ILE A 78 3.97 -14.69 -12.30
N ASP A 79 4.99 -14.64 -13.16
CA ASP A 79 5.78 -15.81 -13.55
C ASP A 79 6.47 -16.44 -12.34
N ARG A 80 7.06 -15.63 -11.45
CA ARG A 80 7.64 -16.11 -10.20
C ARG A 80 6.60 -16.73 -9.28
N LEU A 81 5.46 -16.06 -9.09
CA LEU A 81 4.38 -16.57 -8.25
C LEU A 81 3.85 -17.92 -8.73
N VAL A 82 3.76 -18.10 -10.06
CA VAL A 82 3.36 -19.38 -10.66
C VAL A 82 4.45 -20.44 -10.46
N ALA A 83 5.72 -20.07 -10.67
CA ALA A 83 6.85 -20.99 -10.47
C ALA A 83 7.01 -21.44 -9.01
N LEU A 84 6.66 -20.59 -8.04
CA LEU A 84 6.66 -20.89 -6.61
C LEU A 84 5.36 -21.59 -6.14
N GLY A 85 4.39 -21.78 -7.03
CA GLY A 85 3.10 -22.42 -6.69
C GLY A 85 2.14 -21.53 -5.89
N HIS A 86 2.38 -20.22 -5.80
CA HIS A 86 1.51 -19.28 -5.09
C HIS A 86 0.30 -18.86 -5.91
N ALA A 87 0.38 -18.94 -7.23
CA ALA A 87 -0.71 -18.61 -8.14
C ALA A 87 -0.69 -19.52 -9.37
N HIS A 88 -1.76 -19.49 -10.15
CA HIS A 88 -1.83 -20.11 -11.46
C HIS A 88 -2.62 -19.22 -12.42
N ARG A 89 -2.52 -19.53 -13.71
CA ARG A 89 -3.22 -18.79 -14.76
C ARG A 89 -4.45 -19.58 -15.22
N GLU A 90 -5.56 -18.87 -15.38
CA GLU A 90 -6.79 -19.42 -15.94
C GLU A 90 -7.32 -18.56 -17.09
N PRO A 91 -8.09 -19.12 -18.03
CA PRO A 91 -8.83 -18.33 -18.99
C PRO A 91 -9.81 -17.38 -18.28
N ASN A 92 -9.90 -16.14 -18.76
CA ASN A 92 -10.83 -15.18 -18.18
C ASN A 92 -12.28 -15.56 -18.60
N PRO A 93 -13.18 -15.84 -17.64
CA PRO A 93 -14.56 -16.21 -17.96
C PRO A 93 -15.35 -15.10 -18.64
N SER A 94 -14.95 -13.84 -18.45
CA SER A 94 -15.61 -12.67 -19.03
C SER A 94 -15.00 -12.21 -20.35
N ASP A 95 -13.79 -12.68 -20.70
CA ASP A 95 -13.09 -12.36 -21.94
C ASP A 95 -12.28 -13.57 -22.42
N ARG A 96 -12.76 -14.23 -23.44
CA ARG A 96 -12.15 -15.47 -23.98
C ARG A 96 -10.72 -15.31 -24.48
N ARG A 97 -10.25 -14.07 -24.67
CA ARG A 97 -8.87 -13.75 -25.09
C ARG A 97 -7.97 -13.38 -23.92
N GLY A 98 -8.57 -13.20 -22.73
CA GLY A 98 -7.88 -12.78 -21.53
C GLY A 98 -7.46 -13.95 -20.66
N VAL A 99 -6.45 -13.67 -19.83
CA VAL A 99 -5.97 -14.59 -18.78
C VAL A 99 -6.08 -13.87 -17.44
N ILE A 100 -6.57 -14.58 -16.44
CA ILE A 100 -6.59 -14.14 -15.05
C ILE A 100 -5.58 -14.93 -14.22
N VAL A 101 -5.09 -14.31 -13.18
CA VAL A 101 -4.22 -14.90 -12.17
C VAL A 101 -5.07 -15.25 -10.97
N VAL A 102 -5.00 -16.50 -10.55
CA VAL A 102 -5.79 -17.05 -9.44
C VAL A 102 -4.81 -17.48 -8.35
N PRO A 103 -4.98 -17.05 -7.09
CA PRO A 103 -4.13 -17.51 -5.99
C PRO A 103 -4.36 -19.02 -5.77
N SER A 104 -3.28 -19.77 -5.51
CA SER A 104 -3.42 -21.19 -5.21
C SER A 104 -4.19 -21.41 -3.90
N ALA A 105 -4.94 -22.48 -3.81
CA ALA A 105 -5.71 -22.82 -2.61
C ALA A 105 -4.80 -22.96 -1.37
N GLU A 106 -3.62 -23.54 -1.55
CA GLU A 106 -2.64 -23.72 -0.49
C GLU A 106 -2.08 -22.39 0.00
N SER A 107 -1.68 -21.48 -0.90
CA SER A 107 -1.20 -20.14 -0.53
C SER A 107 -2.30 -19.34 0.17
N ARG A 108 -3.54 -19.45 -0.30
CA ARG A 108 -4.70 -18.83 0.34
C ARG A 108 -4.90 -19.30 1.78
N VAL A 109 -4.89 -20.62 1.99
CA VAL A 109 -5.04 -21.20 3.33
C VAL A 109 -3.90 -20.77 4.24
N ARG A 110 -2.65 -20.77 3.75
CA ARG A 110 -1.45 -20.38 4.50
C ARG A 110 -1.49 -18.91 4.89
N ALA A 111 -1.83 -18.03 3.96
CA ALA A 111 -1.97 -16.60 4.23
C ALA A 111 -3.10 -16.32 5.24
N MET A 112 -4.26 -16.97 5.09
CA MET A 112 -5.37 -16.81 6.02
C MET A 112 -5.01 -17.31 7.42
N ALA A 113 -4.32 -18.45 7.54
CA ALA A 113 -3.88 -18.99 8.83
C ALA A 113 -2.89 -18.05 9.55
N ARG A 114 -2.14 -17.21 8.82
CA ARG A 114 -1.21 -16.24 9.38
C ARG A 114 -1.86 -14.91 9.72
N LEU A 115 -2.73 -14.41 8.84
CA LEU A 115 -3.35 -13.08 8.97
C LEU A 115 -4.57 -13.06 9.88
N MET A 116 -5.43 -14.06 9.80
CA MET A 116 -6.71 -14.05 10.53
C MET A 116 -6.56 -13.99 12.04
N PRO A 117 -5.65 -14.73 12.70
CA PRO A 117 -5.47 -14.59 14.15
C PRO A 117 -5.10 -13.16 14.54
N MET A 118 -4.17 -12.54 13.84
CA MET A 118 -3.75 -11.15 14.10
C MET A 118 -4.91 -10.17 13.91
N ILE A 119 -5.67 -10.29 12.82
CA ILE A 119 -6.84 -9.43 12.57
C ILE A 119 -7.89 -9.59 13.69
N MET A 120 -8.16 -10.83 14.09
CA MET A 120 -9.13 -11.11 15.16
C MET A 120 -8.68 -10.57 16.52
N GLU A 121 -7.38 -10.66 16.84
CA GLU A 121 -6.82 -10.11 18.08
C GLU A 121 -6.86 -8.58 18.09
N VAL A 122 -6.57 -7.93 16.95
CA VAL A 122 -6.67 -6.47 16.80
C VAL A 122 -8.13 -6.01 16.91
N ASP A 123 -9.06 -6.75 16.32
CA ASP A 123 -10.51 -6.45 16.41
C ASP A 123 -11.01 -6.62 17.84
N ALA A 124 -10.65 -7.73 18.49
CA ALA A 124 -11.03 -8.02 19.89
C ALA A 124 -10.46 -6.99 20.89
N ALA A 125 -9.34 -6.33 20.57
CA ALA A 125 -8.82 -5.26 21.44
C ALA A 125 -9.78 -4.05 21.55
N LEU A 126 -10.75 -3.91 20.65
CA LEU A 126 -11.80 -2.90 20.75
C LEU A 126 -12.89 -3.25 21.76
N ASP A 127 -13.01 -4.51 22.17
CA ASP A 127 -14.03 -4.96 23.13
C ASP A 127 -13.85 -4.33 24.53
N ASP A 128 -12.62 -3.90 24.86
CA ASP A 128 -12.30 -3.20 26.10
C ASP A 128 -12.79 -1.74 26.11
N PHE A 129 -13.32 -1.22 25.00
CA PHE A 129 -13.76 0.15 24.82
C PHE A 129 -15.28 0.23 24.67
N GLY A 130 -15.91 1.20 25.35
CA GLY A 130 -17.33 1.50 25.15
C GLY A 130 -17.62 2.02 23.74
N ALA A 131 -18.87 1.97 23.30
CA ALA A 131 -19.28 2.37 21.94
C ALA A 131 -18.85 3.80 21.55
N ASP A 132 -18.91 4.76 22.47
CA ASP A 132 -18.51 6.14 22.23
C ASP A 132 -16.98 6.27 22.05
N ASP A 133 -16.21 5.47 22.80
CA ASP A 133 -14.77 5.42 22.66
C ASP A 133 -14.35 4.76 21.34
N GLN A 134 -15.01 3.67 20.94
CA GLN A 134 -14.80 3.03 19.64
C GLN A 134 -15.08 4.00 18.48
N LEU A 135 -16.14 4.80 18.56
CA LEU A 135 -16.44 5.87 17.59
C LEU A 135 -15.34 6.95 17.58
N THR A 136 -14.78 7.27 18.72
CA THR A 136 -13.68 8.24 18.83
C THR A 136 -12.40 7.71 18.22
N ILE A 137 -12.05 6.44 18.48
CA ILE A 137 -10.92 5.73 17.89
C ILE A 137 -11.08 5.67 16.38
N THR A 138 -12.25 5.29 15.87
CA THR A 138 -12.56 5.23 14.45
C THR A 138 -12.31 6.57 13.76
N ARG A 139 -12.86 7.66 14.29
CA ARG A 139 -12.68 9.03 13.76
C ARG A 139 -11.22 9.47 13.76
N TYR A 140 -10.46 9.10 14.79
CA TYR A 140 -9.01 9.38 14.84
C TYR A 140 -8.28 8.64 13.73
N LEU A 141 -8.52 7.33 13.58
CA LEU A 141 -7.88 6.52 12.54
C LEU A 141 -8.25 6.99 11.13
N GLU A 142 -9.51 7.33 10.86
CA GLU A 142 -9.93 7.93 9.59
C GLU A 142 -9.18 9.22 9.28
N SER A 143 -9.00 10.09 10.29
CA SER A 143 -8.23 11.33 10.14
C SER A 143 -6.77 11.05 9.81
N VAL A 144 -6.15 10.07 10.48
CA VAL A 144 -4.77 9.64 10.23
C VAL A 144 -4.63 9.09 8.79
N VAL A 145 -5.49 8.16 8.38
CA VAL A 145 -5.52 7.63 7.02
C VAL A 145 -5.65 8.75 5.98
N GLY A 146 -6.51 9.73 6.26
CA GLY A 146 -6.68 10.91 5.41
C GLY A 146 -5.40 11.75 5.29
N VAL A 147 -4.63 11.93 6.39
CA VAL A 147 -3.33 12.61 6.35
C VAL A 147 -2.34 11.85 5.48
N TYR A 148 -2.16 10.54 5.71
CA TYR A 148 -1.24 9.73 4.92
C TYR A 148 -1.57 9.74 3.42
N ARG A 149 -2.84 9.59 3.06
CA ARG A 149 -3.29 9.65 1.65
C ARG A 149 -2.95 10.98 0.98
N ARG A 150 -3.14 12.11 1.66
CA ARG A 150 -2.80 13.42 1.10
C ARG A 150 -1.30 13.59 0.87
N HIS A 151 -0.47 13.09 1.77
CA HIS A 151 0.99 13.19 1.65
C HIS A 151 1.57 12.17 0.68
N ALA A 152 0.98 10.99 0.55
CA ALA A 152 1.36 9.99 -0.44
C ALA A 152 1.08 10.44 -1.88
N ALA A 153 0.06 11.27 -2.10
CA ALA A 153 -0.26 11.81 -3.43
C ALA A 153 0.83 12.76 -3.99
N GLY A 154 1.82 13.17 -3.17
CA GLY A 154 2.85 14.14 -3.56
C GLY A 154 2.29 15.56 -3.78
N PRO A 155 3.14 16.57 -3.92
CA PRO A 155 2.69 17.89 -4.37
C PRO A 155 2.13 17.77 -5.79
N ALA A 156 0.91 18.30 -6.03
CA ALA A 156 0.31 18.33 -7.36
C ALA A 156 1.35 18.91 -8.34
N SER A 157 1.66 18.19 -9.42
CA SER A 157 2.55 18.70 -10.47
C SER A 157 2.03 20.07 -10.89
N PRO A 158 2.87 21.11 -10.98
CA PRO A 158 2.43 22.41 -11.49
C PRO A 158 1.86 22.20 -12.90
N LEU A 159 0.68 22.76 -13.13
CA LEU A 159 0.03 22.74 -14.45
C LEU A 159 1.05 23.16 -15.53
N PRO A 160 1.10 22.50 -16.69
CA PRO A 160 1.97 22.92 -17.77
C PRO A 160 1.65 24.38 -18.10
N SER A 161 2.68 25.23 -18.03
CA SER A 161 2.61 26.63 -18.40
C SER A 161 2.01 26.71 -19.80
N GLY A 162 0.90 27.44 -19.94
CA GLY A 162 0.19 27.60 -21.21
C GLY A 162 1.10 28.07 -22.34
N PRO A 163 0.70 27.87 -23.63
CA PRO A 163 1.54 28.18 -24.77
C PRO A 163 1.96 29.64 -24.76
N SER A 164 3.27 29.88 -24.83
CA SER A 164 3.83 31.22 -25.06
C SER A 164 3.18 31.85 -26.27
N ALA A 165 2.66 33.05 -26.11
CA ALA A 165 2.11 33.84 -27.19
C ALA A 165 3.14 34.03 -28.33
N PRO A 166 2.74 34.01 -29.60
CA PRO A 166 3.65 34.19 -30.71
C PRO A 166 4.22 35.62 -30.71
N SER A 167 5.56 35.70 -30.70
CA SER A 167 6.29 36.96 -30.82
C SER A 167 6.01 37.55 -32.21
N THR A 168 5.23 38.62 -32.26
CA THR A 168 5.00 39.40 -33.50
C THR A 168 6.31 40.08 -33.89
N ARG A 169 6.95 39.57 -34.92
CA ARG A 169 8.11 40.20 -35.56
C ARG A 169 7.58 41.33 -36.41
N ILE A 170 7.77 42.59 -35.99
CA ILE A 170 7.55 43.76 -36.79
C ILE A 170 8.73 43.86 -37.75
N ALA A 171 8.44 43.84 -39.08
CA ALA A 171 9.40 44.11 -40.12
C ALA A 171 9.49 45.64 -40.34
N GLU A 172 10.72 46.16 -40.33
CA GLU A 172 11.14 47.38 -41.07
C GLU A 172 12.21 46.98 -42.08
#